data_32c8271f32a55a419ae2cd39bab3ee24
#
_entry.id   32c8271f32a55a419ae2cd39bab3ee24
#
_cell.length_a   1.000
_cell.length_b   1.000
_cell.length_c   1.000
_cell.angle_alpha   90.00
_cell.angle_beta   90.00
_cell.angle_gamma   90.00
#
_symmetry.space_group_name_H-M   'P 1'
#
loop_
_entity.id
_entity.type
_entity.pdbx_description
1 polymer ?
#
loop_
_entity_poly.entity_id
_entity_poly.type
_entity_poly.pdbx_seq_one_letter_code
_entity_poly.pdbx_strand_id
1 'polypeptide(L)'
;QYLLNFSNISNNWVFNSFLSIDKDTLVQRGVSLLTFIKIIVHQMDIPLPVFISQNFLSLYYILVAIIFLPIAYYVVFVEKVLWKNVTLLTVSMLLLPTLSADYKLMHMYLPLFMFVNARESNRMDIVYLISFAILLIPKNYFFLQNVVSDASECHDISLAVTTNIAVLILFIFTIMIPGLIDRIKSKSKAKPLNLNAQ
;
A
#
# COMPACT_ATOMS: atom_id res chain seq x y z
N GLN A 1 -7.58 20.34 -25.04
CA GLN A 1 -8.83 19.63 -24.66
C GLN A 1 -8.64 18.72 -23.44
N TYR A 2 -7.53 17.96 -23.31
CA TYR A 2 -7.28 17.08 -22.14
C TYR A 2 -7.13 17.85 -20.82
N LEU A 3 -6.51 19.01 -20.80
CA LEU A 3 -6.34 19.84 -19.59
C LEU A 3 -7.67 20.49 -19.14
N LEU A 4 -8.57 20.82 -20.06
CA LEU A 4 -9.90 21.34 -19.74
C LEU A 4 -10.81 20.26 -19.14
N ASN A 5 -10.67 19.00 -19.55
CA ASN A 5 -11.38 17.89 -18.93
C ASN A 5 -10.91 17.59 -17.50
N PHE A 6 -9.63 17.85 -17.18
CA PHE A 6 -9.12 17.67 -15.82
C PHE A 6 -9.75 18.64 -14.82
N SER A 7 -9.98 19.89 -15.21
CA SER A 7 -10.68 20.87 -14.35
C SER A 7 -12.14 20.50 -14.11
N ASN A 8 -12.81 19.90 -15.08
CA ASN A 8 -14.19 19.42 -14.93
C ASN A 8 -14.29 18.17 -14.04
N ILE A 9 -13.26 17.31 -14.02
CA ILE A 9 -13.18 16.14 -13.14
C ILE A 9 -12.95 16.60 -11.69
N SER A 10 -12.12 17.62 -11.47
CA SER A 10 -11.86 18.13 -10.12
C SER A 10 -13.10 18.80 -9.47
N ASN A 11 -14.04 19.28 -10.27
CA ASN A 11 -15.31 19.85 -9.81
C ASN A 11 -16.42 18.80 -9.64
N ASN A 12 -16.14 17.53 -9.97
CA ASN A 12 -17.11 16.47 -9.78
C ASN A 12 -17.22 16.16 -8.27
N TRP A 13 -18.42 16.32 -7.69
CA TRP A 13 -18.69 16.06 -6.28
C TRP A 13 -18.28 14.64 -5.85
N VAL A 14 -18.46 13.65 -6.74
CA VAL A 14 -18.05 12.25 -6.52
C VAL A 14 -16.54 12.16 -6.31
N PHE A 15 -15.75 12.84 -7.15
CA PHE A 15 -14.29 12.84 -7.02
C PHE A 15 -13.84 13.54 -5.73
N ASN A 16 -14.47 14.66 -5.41
CA ASN A 16 -14.18 15.39 -4.16
C ASN A 16 -14.58 14.57 -2.92
N SER A 17 -15.68 13.82 -2.96
CA SER A 17 -16.08 12.95 -1.86
C SER A 17 -15.10 11.77 -1.66
N PHE A 18 -14.48 11.26 -2.71
CA PHE A 18 -13.39 10.27 -2.58
C PHE A 18 -12.12 10.84 -1.94
N LEU A 19 -11.85 12.12 -2.13
CA LEU A 19 -10.65 12.78 -1.61
C LEU A 19 -10.84 13.40 -0.24
N SER A 20 -12.08 13.72 0.17
CA SER A 20 -12.34 14.29 1.50
C SER A 20 -12.32 13.21 2.57
N ILE A 21 -12.07 13.62 3.82
CA ILE A 21 -12.07 12.75 5.00
C ILE A 21 -13.35 12.88 5.82
N ASP A 22 -14.33 13.63 5.32
CA ASP A 22 -15.59 13.86 6.02
C ASP A 22 -16.39 12.56 6.20
N LYS A 23 -17.18 12.49 7.30
CA LYS A 23 -17.93 11.29 7.70
C LYS A 23 -18.93 10.81 6.64
N ASP A 24 -19.43 11.72 5.81
CA ASP A 24 -20.42 11.42 4.77
C ASP A 24 -19.79 10.94 3.46
N THR A 25 -18.47 10.77 3.43
CA THR A 25 -17.78 10.37 2.20
C THR A 25 -17.67 8.86 2.09
N LEU A 26 -18.06 8.36 0.94
CA LEU A 26 -18.04 6.96 0.57
C LEU A 26 -16.67 6.31 0.80
N VAL A 27 -16.55 5.51 1.85
CA VAL A 27 -15.40 4.62 2.08
C VAL A 27 -15.67 3.32 1.36
N GLN A 28 -15.75 3.38 0.04
CA GLN A 28 -16.09 2.21 -0.75
C GLN A 28 -14.91 1.82 -1.64
N ARG A 29 -14.58 0.56 -1.64
CA ARG A 29 -13.87 -0.17 -2.68
C ARG A 29 -12.55 0.44 -3.15
N GLY A 30 -11.46 0.02 -2.56
CA GLY A 30 -10.14 0.38 -3.05
C GLY A 30 -9.05 -0.23 -2.19
N VAL A 31 -7.88 -0.46 -2.79
CA VAL A 31 -6.70 -1.00 -2.11
C VAL A 31 -5.66 0.08 -1.81
N SER A 32 -6.09 1.34 -1.71
CA SER A 32 -5.18 2.46 -1.45
C SER A 32 -4.97 2.70 0.05
N LEU A 33 -3.79 3.21 0.39
CA LEU A 33 -3.47 3.64 1.75
C LEU A 33 -4.43 4.75 2.23
N LEU A 34 -4.88 5.63 1.32
CA LEU A 34 -5.88 6.65 1.62
C LEU A 34 -7.18 6.03 2.14
N THR A 35 -7.69 5.02 1.43
CA THR A 35 -8.90 4.29 1.83
C THR A 35 -8.72 3.67 3.23
N PHE A 36 -7.55 3.08 3.50
CA PHE A 36 -7.25 2.49 4.80
C PHE A 36 -7.26 3.53 5.94
N ILE A 37 -6.63 4.68 5.72
CA ILE A 37 -6.62 5.78 6.70
C ILE A 37 -8.05 6.25 6.98
N LYS A 38 -8.87 6.42 5.95
CA LYS A 38 -10.28 6.82 6.10
C LYS A 38 -11.07 5.80 6.93
N ILE A 39 -10.90 4.51 6.66
CA ILE A 39 -11.56 3.45 7.43
C ILE A 39 -11.17 3.53 8.90
N ILE A 40 -9.88 3.68 9.21
CA ILE A 40 -9.42 3.78 10.60
C ILE A 40 -10.02 5.01 11.29
N VAL A 41 -9.92 6.18 10.67
CA VAL A 41 -10.44 7.43 11.23
C VAL A 41 -11.95 7.33 11.49
N HIS A 42 -12.68 6.74 10.55
CA HIS A 42 -14.12 6.59 10.64
C HIS A 42 -14.54 5.58 11.71
N GLN A 43 -13.90 4.40 11.76
CA GLN A 43 -14.23 3.36 12.74
C GLN A 43 -13.85 3.72 14.17
N MET A 44 -12.75 4.45 14.36
CA MET A 44 -12.29 4.85 15.69
C MET A 44 -12.94 6.16 16.15
N ASP A 45 -13.81 6.75 15.35
CA ASP A 45 -14.47 8.05 15.62
C ASP A 45 -13.47 9.13 16.08
N ILE A 46 -12.30 9.17 15.42
CA ILE A 46 -11.21 10.08 15.77
C ILE A 46 -11.62 11.50 15.40
N PRO A 47 -11.74 12.43 16.37
CA PRO A 47 -12.02 13.82 16.06
C PRO A 47 -10.79 14.44 15.38
N LEU A 48 -10.88 14.71 14.08
CA LEU A 48 -9.79 15.35 13.36
C LEU A 48 -9.81 16.86 13.60
N PRO A 49 -8.65 17.46 13.94
CA PRO A 49 -8.51 18.91 13.96
C PRO A 49 -8.86 19.52 12.59
N VAL A 50 -9.51 20.67 12.59
CA VAL A 50 -9.94 21.38 11.37
C VAL A 50 -8.80 21.57 10.36
N PHE A 51 -7.60 21.87 10.87
CA PHE A 51 -6.41 22.00 10.03
C PHE A 51 -6.07 20.71 9.24
N ILE A 52 -6.21 19.53 9.86
CA ILE A 52 -5.95 18.24 9.22
C ILE A 52 -7.04 17.95 8.18
N SER A 53 -8.31 18.19 8.52
CA SER A 53 -9.42 17.99 7.59
C SER A 53 -9.27 18.85 6.33
N GLN A 54 -8.95 20.13 6.47
CA GLN A 54 -8.77 21.05 5.35
C GLN A 54 -7.55 20.74 4.47
N ASN A 55 -6.46 20.24 5.06
CA ASN A 55 -5.21 19.96 4.35
C ASN A 55 -4.95 18.47 4.13
N PHE A 56 -5.96 17.63 4.31
CA PHE A 56 -5.81 16.18 4.34
C PHE A 56 -5.11 15.62 3.10
N LEU A 57 -5.49 16.06 1.92
CA LEU A 57 -4.90 15.60 0.67
C LEU A 57 -3.43 15.98 0.54
N SER A 58 -3.06 17.21 0.92
CA SER A 58 -1.67 17.67 0.91
C SER A 58 -0.81 16.87 1.89
N LEU A 59 -1.33 16.62 3.10
CA LEU A 59 -0.67 15.79 4.11
C LEU A 59 -0.52 14.35 3.64
N TYR A 60 -1.53 13.82 2.94
CA TYR A 60 -1.45 12.50 2.35
C TYR A 60 -0.33 12.40 1.30
N TYR A 61 -0.18 13.38 0.41
CA TYR A 61 0.91 13.36 -0.58
C TYR A 61 2.29 13.44 0.09
N ILE A 62 2.43 14.19 1.17
CA ILE A 62 3.67 14.22 1.96
C ILE A 62 3.94 12.83 2.55
N LEU A 63 2.93 12.19 3.14
CA LEU A 63 3.04 10.83 3.67
C LEU A 63 3.44 9.82 2.58
N VAL A 64 2.82 9.90 1.41
CA VAL A 64 3.17 9.08 0.24
C VAL A 64 4.63 9.26 -0.15
N ALA A 65 5.13 10.49 -0.20
CA ALA A 65 6.51 10.77 -0.52
C ALA A 65 7.47 10.18 0.54
N ILE A 66 7.14 10.31 1.83
CA ILE A 66 7.93 9.74 2.94
C ILE A 66 7.99 8.21 2.85
N ILE A 67 6.92 7.54 2.42
CA ILE A 67 6.90 6.08 2.26
C ILE A 67 7.60 5.65 0.97
N PHE A 68 7.36 6.37 -0.13
CA PHE A 68 7.89 5.99 -1.44
C PHE A 68 9.40 6.16 -1.56
N LEU A 69 9.98 7.24 -1.01
CA LEU A 69 11.41 7.51 -1.12
C LEU A 69 12.29 6.39 -0.54
N PRO A 70 12.03 5.84 0.66
CA PRO A 70 12.76 4.69 1.17
C PRO A 70 12.60 3.43 0.30
N ILE A 71 11.41 3.19 -0.25
CA ILE A 71 11.15 2.05 -1.13
C ILE A 71 11.97 2.21 -2.42
N ALA A 72 11.92 3.39 -3.05
CA ALA A 72 12.69 3.68 -4.25
C ALA A 72 14.20 3.54 -4.00
N TYR A 73 14.69 4.08 -2.90
CA TYR A 73 16.09 3.90 -2.50
C TYR A 73 16.45 2.42 -2.33
N TYR A 74 15.60 1.64 -1.67
CA TYR A 74 15.81 0.22 -1.45
C TYR A 74 15.88 -0.55 -2.76
N VAL A 75 14.92 -0.33 -3.67
CA VAL A 75 14.87 -0.96 -4.98
C VAL A 75 16.10 -0.67 -5.83
N VAL A 76 16.59 0.58 -5.81
CA VAL A 76 17.71 1.00 -6.67
C VAL A 76 19.06 0.56 -6.10
N PHE A 77 19.25 0.67 -4.78
CA PHE A 77 20.59 0.57 -4.17
C PHE A 77 20.78 -0.65 -3.28
N VAL A 78 19.73 -1.33 -2.84
CA VAL A 78 19.83 -2.41 -1.86
C VAL A 78 19.50 -3.77 -2.46
N GLU A 79 18.31 -3.90 -3.04
CA GLU A 79 17.80 -5.18 -3.53
C GLU A 79 18.33 -5.48 -4.94
N LYS A 80 18.82 -6.70 -5.12
CA LYS A 80 19.31 -7.18 -6.42
C LYS A 80 18.38 -8.19 -7.08
N VAL A 81 17.47 -8.76 -6.31
CA VAL A 81 16.56 -9.80 -6.80
C VAL A 81 15.39 -9.16 -7.54
N LEU A 82 15.31 -9.42 -8.82
CA LEU A 82 14.38 -8.74 -9.73
C LEU A 82 12.91 -8.87 -9.31
N TRP A 83 12.45 -10.10 -8.95
CA TRP A 83 11.05 -10.29 -8.56
C TRP A 83 10.66 -9.48 -7.31
N LYS A 84 11.57 -9.30 -6.34
CA LYS A 84 11.34 -8.48 -5.15
C LYS A 84 11.20 -7.00 -5.51
N ASN A 85 12.05 -6.52 -6.41
CA ASN A 85 11.98 -5.15 -6.92
C ASN A 85 10.65 -4.89 -7.64
N VAL A 86 10.26 -5.81 -8.53
CA VAL A 86 8.98 -5.71 -9.25
C VAL A 86 7.81 -5.78 -8.27
N THR A 87 7.88 -6.64 -7.24
CA THR A 87 6.85 -6.71 -6.20
C THR A 87 6.72 -5.38 -5.45
N LEU A 88 7.83 -4.80 -4.98
CA LEU A 88 7.81 -3.53 -4.24
C LEU A 88 7.26 -2.38 -5.09
N LEU A 89 7.64 -2.30 -6.36
CA LEU A 89 7.12 -1.29 -7.28
C LEU A 89 5.62 -1.48 -7.55
N THR A 90 5.18 -2.72 -7.78
CA THR A 90 3.76 -3.04 -8.00
C THR A 90 2.93 -2.74 -6.75
N VAL A 91 3.42 -3.13 -5.57
CA VAL A 91 2.77 -2.82 -4.29
C VAL A 91 2.66 -1.31 -4.08
N SER A 92 3.73 -0.56 -4.36
CA SER A 92 3.71 0.90 -4.27
C SER A 92 2.69 1.51 -5.24
N MET A 93 2.60 1.00 -6.45
CA MET A 93 1.66 1.43 -7.47
C MET A 93 0.19 1.14 -7.11
N LEU A 94 -0.05 0.11 -6.29
CA LEU A 94 -1.38 -0.24 -5.79
C LEU A 94 -1.75 0.55 -4.54
N LEU A 95 -0.82 0.70 -3.61
CA LEU A 95 -1.06 1.20 -2.26
C LEU A 95 -1.04 2.73 -2.18
N LEU A 96 -0.10 3.39 -2.87
CA LEU A 96 0.18 4.81 -2.68
C LEU A 96 -0.74 5.79 -3.44
N PRO A 97 -1.33 5.45 -4.61
CA PRO A 97 -2.27 6.35 -5.26
C PRO A 97 -3.50 6.63 -4.40
N THR A 98 -4.08 7.82 -4.55
CA THR A 98 -5.32 8.20 -3.85
C THR A 98 -6.48 7.29 -4.20
N LEU A 99 -6.55 6.87 -5.46
CA LEU A 99 -7.57 5.96 -5.98
C LEU A 99 -6.90 4.71 -6.57
N SER A 100 -7.17 3.57 -5.97
CA SER A 100 -6.70 2.28 -6.46
C SER A 100 -7.84 1.26 -6.35
N ALA A 101 -8.35 0.84 -7.48
CA ALA A 101 -9.45 -0.12 -7.54
C ALA A 101 -8.93 -1.57 -7.45
N ASP A 102 -9.77 -2.48 -6.93
CA ASP A 102 -9.43 -3.88 -6.67
C ASP A 102 -8.97 -4.65 -7.92
N TYR A 103 -9.47 -4.30 -9.10
CA TYR A 103 -9.03 -4.96 -10.35
C TYR A 103 -7.55 -4.74 -10.63
N LYS A 104 -6.93 -3.69 -10.09
CA LYS A 104 -5.49 -3.46 -10.24
C LYS A 104 -4.64 -4.50 -9.52
N LEU A 105 -5.21 -5.29 -8.57
CA LEU A 105 -4.54 -6.42 -7.96
C LEU A 105 -4.09 -7.47 -8.98
N MET A 106 -4.68 -7.49 -10.18
CA MET A 106 -4.22 -8.33 -11.29
C MET A 106 -2.74 -8.05 -11.65
N HIS A 107 -2.22 -6.85 -11.41
CA HIS A 107 -0.81 -6.56 -11.63
C HIS A 107 0.13 -7.39 -10.73
N MET A 108 -0.39 -7.97 -9.63
CA MET A 108 0.36 -8.87 -8.76
C MET A 108 0.65 -10.25 -9.40
N TYR A 109 -0.01 -10.59 -10.52
CA TYR A 109 0.35 -11.80 -11.27
C TYR A 109 1.76 -11.73 -11.86
N LEU A 110 2.22 -10.53 -12.27
CA LEU A 110 3.56 -10.37 -12.82
C LEU A 110 4.65 -10.74 -11.79
N PRO A 111 4.69 -10.12 -10.60
CA PRO A 111 5.67 -10.51 -9.59
C PRO A 111 5.47 -11.94 -9.08
N LEU A 112 4.25 -12.47 -9.00
CA LEU A 112 4.00 -13.86 -8.67
C LEU A 112 4.64 -14.80 -9.69
N PHE A 113 4.44 -14.55 -10.99
CA PHE A 113 5.06 -15.35 -12.04
C PHE A 113 6.59 -15.33 -11.97
N MET A 114 7.16 -14.15 -11.72
CA MET A 114 8.60 -14.01 -11.54
C MET A 114 9.10 -14.72 -10.28
N PHE A 115 8.36 -14.68 -9.18
CA PHE A 115 8.67 -15.37 -7.93
C PHE A 115 8.68 -16.89 -8.11
N VAL A 116 7.63 -17.47 -8.75
CA VAL A 116 7.53 -18.91 -8.98
C VAL A 116 8.66 -19.41 -9.89
N ASN A 117 9.12 -18.58 -10.83
CA ASN A 117 10.23 -18.93 -11.72
C ASN A 117 11.61 -18.60 -11.11
N ALA A 118 11.69 -18.02 -9.92
CA ALA A 118 12.95 -17.78 -9.24
C ALA A 118 13.57 -19.11 -8.79
N ARG A 119 14.87 -19.29 -9.10
CA ARG A 119 15.58 -20.54 -8.79
C ARG A 119 16.01 -20.70 -7.33
N GLU A 120 16.02 -19.61 -6.59
CA GLU A 120 16.48 -19.59 -5.20
C GLU A 120 15.32 -19.83 -4.25
N SER A 121 15.36 -20.90 -3.48
CA SER A 121 14.39 -21.18 -2.42
C SER A 121 14.86 -20.59 -1.09
N ASN A 122 13.97 -19.88 -0.40
CA ASN A 122 14.23 -19.30 0.91
C ASN A 122 13.11 -19.69 1.89
N ARG A 123 13.43 -19.70 3.18
CA ARG A 123 12.42 -19.97 4.25
C ARG A 123 11.24 -19.01 4.22
N MET A 124 11.42 -17.80 3.70
CA MET A 124 10.37 -16.79 3.57
C MET A 124 9.44 -17.02 2.38
N ASP A 125 9.73 -17.95 1.49
CA ASP A 125 8.95 -18.20 0.26
C ASP A 125 7.51 -18.62 0.57
N ILE A 126 7.30 -19.34 1.67
CA ILE A 126 5.95 -19.72 2.14
C ILE A 126 5.14 -18.47 2.49
N VAL A 127 5.76 -17.49 3.16
CA VAL A 127 5.08 -16.24 3.54
C VAL A 127 4.69 -15.45 2.29
N TYR A 128 5.59 -15.38 1.31
CA TYR A 128 5.29 -14.70 0.04
C TYR A 128 4.17 -15.41 -0.72
N LEU A 129 4.21 -16.75 -0.80
CA LEU A 129 3.18 -17.53 -1.50
C LEU A 129 1.81 -17.35 -0.85
N ILE A 130 1.72 -17.40 0.49
CA ILE A 130 0.48 -17.16 1.22
C ILE A 130 -0.02 -15.74 0.98
N SER A 131 0.88 -14.74 0.98
CA SER A 131 0.53 -13.34 0.74
C SER A 131 -0.03 -13.14 -0.68
N PHE A 132 0.59 -13.72 -1.69
CA PHE A 132 0.06 -13.71 -3.06
C PHE A 132 -1.30 -14.40 -3.15
N ALA A 133 -1.45 -15.58 -2.53
CA ALA A 133 -2.72 -16.30 -2.51
C ALA A 133 -3.83 -15.46 -1.88
N ILE A 134 -3.57 -14.83 -0.72
CA ILE A 134 -4.55 -13.96 -0.06
C ILE A 134 -4.94 -12.77 -0.96
N LEU A 135 -3.99 -12.14 -1.66
CA LEU A 135 -4.30 -11.01 -2.53
C LEU A 135 -5.16 -11.40 -3.74
N LEU A 136 -4.91 -12.56 -4.31
CA LEU A 136 -5.53 -12.99 -5.56
C LEU A 136 -6.86 -13.73 -5.35
N ILE A 137 -7.19 -14.17 -4.14
CA ILE A 137 -8.49 -14.76 -3.83
C ILE A 137 -9.57 -13.67 -3.82
N PRO A 138 -10.67 -13.83 -4.57
CA PRO A 138 -11.81 -12.91 -4.52
C PRO A 138 -12.46 -12.90 -3.13
N LYS A 139 -12.56 -11.70 -2.52
CA LYS A 139 -13.09 -11.51 -1.15
C LYS A 139 -14.22 -10.48 -1.08
N ASN A 140 -14.68 -9.99 -2.22
CA ASN A 140 -15.63 -8.87 -2.29
C ASN A 140 -17.04 -9.22 -1.81
N TYR A 141 -17.27 -10.48 -1.43
CA TYR A 141 -18.57 -10.97 -0.96
C TYR A 141 -18.69 -10.97 0.58
N PHE A 142 -17.60 -10.68 1.28
CA PHE A 142 -17.59 -10.67 2.74
C PHE A 142 -17.50 -9.22 3.25
N PHE A 143 -18.45 -8.84 4.09
CA PHE A 143 -18.52 -7.52 4.71
C PHE A 143 -18.27 -7.63 6.20
N LEU A 144 -17.46 -6.71 6.75
CA LEU A 144 -17.10 -6.70 8.17
C LEU A 144 -18.18 -6.10 9.06
N GLN A 145 -18.99 -5.19 8.50
CA GLN A 145 -20.02 -4.50 9.26
C GLN A 145 -21.08 -3.92 8.31
N ASN A 146 -22.33 -4.26 8.60
CA ASN A 146 -23.47 -3.57 8.01
C ASN A 146 -23.76 -2.37 8.90
N VAL A 147 -23.28 -1.21 8.54
CA VAL A 147 -23.67 0.03 9.22
C VAL A 147 -25.03 0.43 8.65
N VAL A 148 -26.07 0.02 9.35
CA VAL A 148 -27.42 0.53 9.11
C VAL A 148 -27.48 1.93 9.70
N SER A 149 -27.14 2.93 8.92
CA SER A 149 -27.52 4.30 9.22
C SER A 149 -28.92 4.54 8.66
N ASP A 150 -29.76 5.20 9.43
CA ASP A 150 -31.12 5.54 9.06
C ASP A 150 -31.19 6.05 7.61
N ALA A 151 -32.07 5.40 6.84
CA ALA A 151 -32.55 5.79 5.52
C ALA A 151 -31.48 6.04 4.43
N SER A 152 -31.18 5.00 3.68
CA SER A 152 -30.80 4.96 2.25
C SER A 152 -29.35 4.62 1.86
N GLU A 153 -28.34 4.65 2.69
CA GLU A 153 -26.98 4.32 2.26
C GLU A 153 -26.31 3.30 3.18
N CYS A 154 -26.31 2.02 2.77
CA CYS A 154 -25.53 0.98 3.42
C CYS A 154 -24.04 1.20 3.12
N HIS A 155 -23.27 1.62 4.12
CA HIS A 155 -21.82 1.73 4.04
C HIS A 155 -21.16 0.41 4.49
N ASP A 156 -21.23 -0.59 3.63
CA ASP A 156 -20.62 -1.89 3.91
C ASP A 156 -19.11 -1.84 3.66
N ILE A 157 -18.31 -2.03 4.69
CA ILE A 157 -16.85 -2.16 4.56
C ILE A 157 -16.53 -3.59 4.14
N SER A 158 -16.05 -3.75 2.92
CA SER A 158 -15.62 -5.06 2.43
C SER A 158 -14.38 -5.55 3.17
N LEU A 159 -14.39 -6.84 3.57
CA LEU A 159 -13.22 -7.51 4.12
C LEU A 159 -12.01 -7.43 3.16
N ALA A 160 -12.27 -7.39 1.86
CA ALA A 160 -11.22 -7.26 0.84
C ALA A 160 -10.41 -5.98 1.00
N VAL A 161 -11.03 -4.86 1.34
CA VAL A 161 -10.34 -3.56 1.47
C VAL A 161 -9.31 -3.62 2.59
N THR A 162 -9.69 -4.08 3.77
CA THR A 162 -8.78 -4.14 4.93
C THR A 162 -7.69 -5.19 4.78
N THR A 163 -8.06 -6.41 4.36
CA THR A 163 -7.09 -7.51 4.22
C THR A 163 -6.10 -7.29 3.09
N ASN A 164 -6.54 -6.79 1.94
CA ASN A 164 -5.63 -6.55 0.82
C ASN A 164 -4.60 -5.49 1.16
N ILE A 165 -5.02 -4.39 1.79
CA ILE A 165 -4.08 -3.33 2.20
C ILE A 165 -3.10 -3.85 3.26
N ALA A 166 -3.57 -4.60 4.26
CA ALA A 166 -2.69 -5.18 5.28
C ALA A 166 -1.64 -6.11 4.66
N VAL A 167 -2.02 -6.95 3.69
CA VAL A 167 -1.08 -7.85 3.00
C VAL A 167 -0.11 -7.07 2.11
N LEU A 168 -0.54 -6.01 1.42
CA LEU A 168 0.36 -5.15 0.66
C LEU A 168 1.41 -4.47 1.56
N ILE A 169 1.01 -4.00 2.72
CA ILE A 169 1.92 -3.45 3.74
C ILE A 169 2.88 -4.55 4.23
N LEU A 170 2.37 -5.75 4.50
CA LEU A 170 3.18 -6.90 4.91
C LEU A 170 4.27 -7.23 3.87
N PHE A 171 3.96 -7.17 2.56
CA PHE A 171 4.96 -7.36 1.51
C PHE A 171 6.12 -6.36 1.61
N ILE A 172 5.82 -5.08 1.84
CA ILE A 172 6.86 -4.06 1.99
C ILE A 172 7.80 -4.45 3.13
N PHE A 173 7.26 -4.78 4.30
CA PHE A 173 8.06 -5.12 5.47
C PHE A 173 8.83 -6.42 5.31
N THR A 174 8.21 -7.47 4.78
CA THR A 174 8.85 -8.80 4.64
C THR A 174 9.95 -8.81 3.59
N ILE A 175 9.92 -7.92 2.61
CA ILE A 175 10.99 -7.77 1.62
C ILE A 175 12.08 -6.82 2.14
N MET A 176 11.71 -5.66 2.69
CA MET A 176 12.69 -4.63 3.04
C MET A 176 13.48 -4.96 4.30
N ILE A 177 12.84 -5.47 5.36
CA ILE A 177 13.53 -5.68 6.66
C ILE A 177 14.67 -6.69 6.54
N PRO A 178 14.48 -7.91 5.99
CA PRO A 178 15.57 -8.86 5.84
C PRO A 178 16.72 -8.32 4.99
N GLY A 179 16.42 -7.69 3.85
CA GLY A 179 17.45 -7.14 2.98
C GLY A 179 18.26 -6.01 3.61
N LEU A 180 17.65 -5.16 4.44
CA LEU A 180 18.38 -4.15 5.21
C LEU A 180 19.26 -4.76 6.28
N ILE A 181 18.77 -5.78 7.01
CA ILE A 181 19.54 -6.51 8.03
C ILE A 181 20.77 -7.18 7.40
N ASP A 182 20.61 -7.85 6.28
CA ASP A 182 21.70 -8.53 5.58
C ASP A 182 22.75 -7.53 5.09
N ARG A 183 22.34 -6.37 4.60
CA ARG A 183 23.24 -5.30 4.21
C ARG A 183 24.03 -4.73 5.38
N ILE A 184 23.41 -4.53 6.54
CA ILE A 184 24.09 -4.06 7.76
C ILE A 184 25.11 -5.09 8.21
N LYS A 185 24.74 -6.37 8.26
CA LYS A 185 25.65 -7.47 8.63
C LYS A 185 26.84 -7.59 7.68
N SER A 186 26.63 -7.43 6.37
CA SER A 186 27.71 -7.50 5.38
C SER A 186 28.72 -6.35 5.54
N LYS A 187 28.24 -5.14 5.82
CA LYS A 187 29.11 -3.99 6.10
C LYS A 187 29.91 -4.15 7.40
N SER A 188 29.31 -4.74 8.42
CA SER A 188 30.01 -5.01 9.70
C SER A 188 31.14 -6.02 9.54
N LYS A 189 30.96 -7.03 8.68
CA LYS A 189 32.02 -8.04 8.39
C LYS A 189 33.11 -7.49 7.47
N ALA A 190 32.83 -6.48 6.65
CA ALA A 190 33.80 -5.87 5.74
C ALA A 190 34.74 -4.86 6.41
N LYS A 191 34.63 -4.64 7.72
CA LYS A 191 35.52 -3.78 8.51
C LYS A 191 36.41 -4.63 9.45
N PRO A 192 37.39 -5.43 8.93
CA PRO A 192 38.41 -5.98 9.77
C PRO A 192 39.70 -5.18 9.64
N LEU A 193 40.17 -4.69 10.76
CA LEU A 193 41.58 -4.67 11.17
C LEU A 193 42.65 -4.28 10.10
N ASN A 194 42.81 -2.98 9.89
CA ASN A 194 44.13 -2.44 9.63
C ASN A 194 44.58 -1.63 10.86
N LEU A 195 44.78 -2.29 11.97
CA LEU A 195 45.30 -1.68 13.20
C LEU A 195 46.50 -2.47 13.76
N ASN A 196 47.32 -3.11 12.90
CA ASN A 196 48.63 -3.61 13.30
C ASN A 196 49.58 -3.60 12.10
N ALA A 197 49.99 -2.41 11.68
CA ALA A 197 51.16 -2.21 10.85
C ALA A 197 51.80 -0.88 11.29
N GLN A 198 52.41 -0.91 12.45
CA GLN A 198 53.54 -0.04 12.85
C GLN A 198 54.57 -0.88 13.57
#